data_fb9fd6578790f111c699833ae8070618
#
_entry.id   fb9fd6578790f111c699833ae8070618
#
_cell.length_a   1.000
_cell.length_b   1.000
_cell.length_c   1.000
_cell.angle_alpha   90.00
_cell.angle_beta   90.00
_cell.angle_gamma   90.00
#
_symmetry.space_group_name_H-M   'P 1'
#
loop_
_entity.id
_entity.type
_entity.pdbx_description
1 polymer ?
#
loop_
_entity_poly.entity_id
_entity_poly.type
_entity_poly.pdbx_seq_one_letter_code
_entity_poly.pdbx_strand_id
1 'polypeptide(L)'
;HPRLLLWGSRAMAVGQRLGLLPRNSSLWPKKLSLRRPKSTATSTGEVVLFTGCVMDTWMPEVHRAAEKVLQASGTTVMLSGPTTGCCGALHEHAGLTDQARQRAQQVMDSLPGQHPILVDAAGCGAALKNYGHLLGTQQAQEFAERVFDVQEWLAKHPERLAKISLKETERPPVIVQDPCHLRHAQQCHEAVREVLGPVAQVVELDDEGLCCGAGGSFSLVHPDLSQEVRKRKMEAIARAGNHEVVSANPGCALHLEAAGAKVRHPLELLAEAIDDK
;
A
#
# COMPACT_ATOMS: atom_id res chain seq x y z
N HIS A 1 7.70 -11.43 13.20
CA HIS A 1 8.83 -11.73 12.30
C HIS A 1 8.26 -12.03 10.90
N PRO A 2 8.74 -11.41 9.79
CA PRO A 2 8.15 -11.58 8.44
C PRO A 2 8.05 -13.04 7.98
N ARG A 3 9.03 -13.87 8.32
CA ARG A 3 9.00 -15.31 8.01
C ARG A 3 7.85 -16.05 8.71
N LEU A 4 7.56 -15.69 9.98
CA LEU A 4 6.44 -16.29 10.71
C LEU A 4 5.10 -15.88 10.10
N LEU A 5 4.95 -14.61 9.70
CA LEU A 5 3.78 -14.13 8.99
C LEU A 5 3.57 -14.91 7.67
N LEU A 6 4.64 -15.11 6.89
CA LEU A 6 4.58 -15.83 5.64
C LEU A 6 4.17 -17.31 5.84
N TRP A 7 4.80 -18.02 6.79
CA TRP A 7 4.45 -19.41 7.06
C TRP A 7 3.03 -19.56 7.63
N GLY A 8 2.64 -18.68 8.56
CA GLY A 8 1.28 -18.63 9.09
C GLY A 8 0.25 -18.36 7.98
N SER A 9 0.53 -17.41 7.08
CA SER A 9 -0.35 -17.10 5.96
C SER A 9 -0.48 -18.26 4.97
N ARG A 10 0.58 -19.03 4.73
CA ARG A 10 0.51 -20.25 3.89
C ARG A 10 -0.34 -21.34 4.55
N ALA A 11 -0.21 -21.55 5.86
CA ALA A 11 -1.08 -22.48 6.60
C ALA A 11 -2.54 -22.04 6.53
N MET A 12 -2.82 -20.74 6.72
CA MET A 12 -4.16 -20.16 6.56
C MET A 12 -4.68 -20.31 5.13
N ALA A 13 -3.84 -20.15 4.10
CA ALA A 13 -4.22 -20.37 2.71
C ALA A 13 -4.66 -21.80 2.42
N VAL A 14 -4.01 -22.78 3.04
CA VAL A 14 -4.44 -24.19 2.99
C VAL A 14 -5.77 -24.34 3.71
N GLY A 15 -5.92 -23.79 4.92
CA GLY A 15 -7.18 -23.82 5.68
C GLY A 15 -8.36 -23.21 4.92
N GLN A 16 -8.16 -22.10 4.20
CA GLN A 16 -9.18 -21.49 3.34
C GLN A 16 -9.60 -22.42 2.18
N ARG A 17 -8.64 -23.13 1.57
CA ARG A 17 -8.94 -24.08 0.47
C ARG A 17 -9.70 -25.30 0.94
N LEU A 18 -9.42 -25.75 2.16
CA LEU A 18 -10.13 -26.88 2.79
C LEU A 18 -11.47 -26.48 3.43
N GLY A 19 -11.85 -25.19 3.36
CA GLY A 19 -13.09 -24.70 3.97
C GLY A 19 -13.07 -24.59 5.50
N LEU A 20 -11.88 -24.72 6.11
CA LEU A 20 -11.71 -24.65 7.57
C LEU A 20 -11.64 -23.22 8.10
N LEU A 21 -11.37 -22.23 7.24
CA LEU A 21 -11.28 -20.83 7.59
C LEU A 21 -12.24 -19.99 6.73
N PRO A 22 -12.93 -18.99 7.33
CA PRO A 22 -13.82 -18.13 6.59
C PRO A 22 -13.05 -17.27 5.58
N ARG A 23 -13.63 -17.08 4.41
CA ARG A 23 -13.08 -16.20 3.36
C ARG A 23 -13.41 -14.72 3.59
N ASN A 24 -14.41 -14.43 4.42
CA ASN A 24 -14.85 -13.08 4.72
C ASN A 24 -14.35 -12.69 6.12
N SER A 25 -13.23 -11.97 6.15
CA SER A 25 -12.60 -11.50 7.37
C SER A 25 -11.97 -10.13 7.13
N SER A 26 -12.04 -9.24 8.12
CA SER A 26 -11.28 -7.98 8.12
C SER A 26 -9.81 -8.15 8.54
N LEU A 27 -9.41 -9.37 8.90
CA LEU A 27 -8.10 -9.70 9.45
C LEU A 27 -7.13 -10.27 8.42
N TRP A 28 -7.65 -10.84 7.33
CA TRP A 28 -6.84 -11.43 6.25
C TRP A 28 -7.58 -11.39 4.92
N PRO A 29 -6.85 -11.46 3.78
CA PRO A 29 -7.45 -11.46 2.45
C PRO A 29 -8.45 -12.59 2.23
N LYS A 30 -9.49 -12.33 1.45
CA LYS A 30 -10.48 -13.35 1.02
C LYS A 30 -9.82 -14.57 0.37
N LYS A 31 -8.68 -14.35 -0.30
CA LYS A 31 -7.90 -15.39 -0.96
C LYS A 31 -6.41 -15.17 -0.67
N LEU A 32 -5.86 -16.02 0.19
CA LEU A 32 -4.42 -16.03 0.46
C LEU A 32 -3.68 -16.82 -0.62
N SER A 33 -2.57 -16.26 -1.12
CA SER A 33 -1.71 -16.90 -2.11
C SER A 33 -0.75 -17.90 -1.45
N LEU A 34 -0.52 -19.04 -2.11
CA LEU A 34 0.54 -20.00 -1.73
C LEU A 34 1.87 -19.68 -2.42
N ARG A 35 1.82 -19.00 -3.56
CA ARG A 35 2.99 -18.67 -4.38
C ARG A 35 3.09 -17.17 -4.51
N ARG A 36 4.30 -16.66 -4.47
CA ARG A 36 4.58 -15.27 -4.83
C ARG A 36 4.76 -15.16 -6.33
N PRO A 37 4.26 -14.09 -6.97
CA PRO A 37 4.59 -13.79 -8.35
C PRO A 37 6.10 -13.57 -8.49
N LYS A 38 6.65 -13.87 -9.65
CA LYS A 38 8.07 -13.63 -9.92
C LYS A 38 8.34 -12.13 -9.99
N SER A 39 9.42 -11.69 -9.36
CA SER A 39 9.91 -10.31 -9.48
C SER A 39 10.65 -10.12 -10.79
N THR A 40 10.52 -8.93 -11.35
CA THR A 40 11.31 -8.43 -12.48
C THR A 40 12.34 -7.38 -12.02
N ALA A 41 12.41 -7.10 -10.73
CA ALA A 41 13.39 -6.20 -10.15
C ALA A 41 14.82 -6.69 -10.35
N THR A 42 15.73 -5.75 -10.49
CA THR A 42 17.16 -5.98 -10.72
C THR A 42 17.96 -5.95 -9.42
N SER A 43 19.21 -6.39 -9.45
CA SER A 43 20.13 -6.28 -8.31
C SER A 43 20.71 -4.87 -8.14
N THR A 44 20.61 -4.05 -9.19
CA THR A 44 21.04 -2.64 -9.22
C THR A 44 19.92 -1.81 -9.81
N GLY A 45 19.70 -0.59 -9.32
CA GLY A 45 18.62 0.26 -9.84
C GLY A 45 18.70 1.67 -9.31
N GLU A 46 17.86 2.53 -9.88
CA GLU A 46 17.75 3.94 -9.47
C GLU A 46 16.98 4.10 -8.17
N VAL A 47 15.99 3.23 -7.92
CA VAL A 47 15.11 3.31 -6.76
C VAL A 47 14.99 1.98 -6.03
N VAL A 48 14.66 2.02 -4.75
CA VAL A 48 14.35 0.83 -3.95
C VAL A 48 12.85 0.78 -3.67
N LEU A 49 12.16 -0.28 -4.08
CA LEU A 49 10.78 -0.54 -3.68
C LEU A 49 10.78 -1.25 -2.33
N PHE A 50 10.24 -0.58 -1.31
CA PHE A 50 10.08 -1.13 0.03
C PHE A 50 8.89 -2.07 0.09
N THR A 51 9.15 -3.37 0.24
CA THR A 51 8.10 -4.39 0.21
C THR A 51 7.35 -4.58 1.53
N GLY A 52 7.97 -4.19 2.66
CA GLY A 52 7.37 -4.30 3.98
C GLY A 52 7.09 -5.74 4.42
N CYS A 53 6.02 -5.92 5.22
CA CYS A 53 5.65 -7.24 5.75
C CYS A 53 4.27 -7.71 5.31
N VAL A 54 3.22 -6.91 5.50
CA VAL A 54 1.83 -7.27 5.17
C VAL A 54 1.64 -7.29 3.66
N MET A 55 2.06 -6.23 2.96
CA MET A 55 1.99 -6.15 1.49
C MET A 55 2.73 -7.31 0.84
N ASP A 56 3.99 -7.55 1.22
CA ASP A 56 4.81 -8.63 0.68
C ASP A 56 4.19 -10.03 0.90
N THR A 57 3.43 -10.20 1.98
CA THR A 57 2.82 -11.50 2.32
C THR A 57 1.43 -11.69 1.73
N TRP A 58 0.59 -10.64 1.74
CA TRP A 58 -0.83 -10.76 1.44
C TRP A 58 -1.25 -10.14 0.11
N MET A 59 -0.50 -9.15 -0.36
CA MET A 59 -0.78 -8.41 -1.60
C MET A 59 0.47 -8.27 -2.48
N PRO A 60 1.24 -9.36 -2.74
CA PRO A 60 2.48 -9.29 -3.51
C PRO A 60 2.23 -8.89 -4.98
N GLU A 61 1.00 -9.01 -5.47
CA GLU A 61 0.55 -8.55 -6.79
C GLU A 61 0.70 -7.02 -6.94
N VAL A 62 0.47 -6.28 -5.85
CA VAL A 62 0.65 -4.81 -5.84
C VAL A 62 2.12 -4.45 -6.09
N HIS A 63 3.06 -5.17 -5.47
CA HIS A 63 4.49 -4.97 -5.77
C HIS A 63 4.82 -5.25 -7.24
N ARG A 64 4.19 -6.30 -7.85
CA ARG A 64 4.39 -6.60 -9.28
C ARG A 64 3.82 -5.48 -10.15
N ALA A 65 2.66 -4.96 -9.79
CA ALA A 65 2.08 -3.80 -10.46
C ALA A 65 2.99 -2.57 -10.33
N ALA A 66 3.51 -2.29 -9.14
CA ALA A 66 4.48 -1.21 -8.91
C ALA A 66 5.74 -1.38 -9.77
N GLU A 67 6.33 -2.59 -9.80
CA GLU A 67 7.50 -2.89 -10.64
C GLU A 67 7.20 -2.64 -12.12
N LYS A 68 6.07 -3.16 -12.63
CA LYS A 68 5.66 -2.99 -14.03
C LYS A 68 5.48 -1.51 -14.39
N VAL A 69 4.79 -0.76 -13.55
CA VAL A 69 4.55 0.68 -13.75
C VAL A 69 5.87 1.47 -13.76
N LEU A 70 6.73 1.24 -12.76
CA LEU A 70 8.02 1.93 -12.67
C LEU A 70 8.93 1.59 -13.86
N GLN A 71 8.99 0.33 -14.26
CA GLN A 71 9.75 -0.07 -15.45
C GLN A 71 9.22 0.55 -16.73
N ALA A 72 7.89 0.60 -16.91
CA ALA A 72 7.27 1.28 -18.06
C ALA A 72 7.55 2.78 -18.07
N SER A 73 7.73 3.40 -16.89
CA SER A 73 8.17 4.80 -16.75
C SER A 73 9.67 5.03 -17.03
N GLY A 74 10.41 3.96 -17.34
CA GLY A 74 11.85 3.99 -17.55
C GLY A 74 12.66 4.04 -16.24
N THR A 75 12.07 3.65 -15.11
CA THR A 75 12.73 3.61 -13.80
C THR A 75 13.21 2.19 -13.49
N THR A 76 14.48 2.02 -13.19
CA THR A 76 15.03 0.71 -12.77
C THR A 76 14.83 0.50 -11.27
N VAL A 77 14.33 -0.68 -10.88
CA VAL A 77 13.82 -0.95 -9.53
C VAL A 77 14.62 -2.06 -8.86
N MET A 78 15.07 -1.83 -7.64
CA MET A 78 15.54 -2.84 -6.68
C MET A 78 14.44 -3.12 -5.66
N LEU A 79 14.35 -4.35 -5.14
CA LEU A 79 13.49 -4.64 -3.98
C LEU A 79 14.29 -4.51 -2.67
N SER A 80 13.64 -4.01 -1.63
CA SER A 80 14.23 -3.94 -0.28
C SER A 80 14.62 -5.31 0.29
N GLY A 81 14.00 -6.37 -0.19
CA GLY A 81 14.28 -7.73 0.23
C GLY A 81 13.66 -8.13 1.58
N PRO A 82 13.69 -9.43 1.89
CA PRO A 82 13.00 -9.98 3.07
C PRO A 82 13.71 -9.67 4.40
N THR A 83 14.95 -9.21 4.36
CA THR A 83 15.75 -8.86 5.55
C THR A 83 15.44 -7.47 6.09
N THR A 84 14.92 -6.58 5.25
CA THR A 84 14.53 -5.20 5.62
C THR A 84 13.42 -5.19 6.67
N GLY A 85 12.47 -6.12 6.57
CA GLY A 85 11.51 -6.37 7.63
C GLY A 85 10.30 -5.44 7.61
N CYS A 86 9.84 -5.05 8.81
CA CYS A 86 8.62 -4.28 9.03
C CYS A 86 8.94 -2.80 9.28
N CYS A 87 8.16 -1.88 8.71
CA CYS A 87 8.29 -0.43 8.93
C CYS A 87 8.06 0.03 10.38
N GLY A 88 7.48 -0.80 11.23
CA GLY A 88 7.19 -0.44 12.62
C GLY A 88 5.86 0.26 12.87
N ALA A 89 5.11 0.65 11.85
CA ALA A 89 3.84 1.41 11.97
C ALA A 89 2.86 0.80 12.99
N LEU A 90 2.65 -0.53 12.97
CA LEU A 90 1.74 -1.18 13.91
C LEU A 90 2.23 -1.14 15.36
N HIS A 91 3.54 -1.12 15.59
CA HIS A 91 4.10 -0.94 16.93
C HIS A 91 3.88 0.49 17.41
N GLU A 92 4.09 1.47 16.56
CA GLU A 92 3.85 2.89 16.87
C GLU A 92 2.37 3.13 17.21
N HIS A 93 1.45 2.62 16.38
CA HIS A 93 0.00 2.73 16.61
C HIS A 93 -0.47 2.04 17.90
N ALA A 94 0.26 1.02 18.36
CA ALA A 94 -0.02 0.32 19.61
C ALA A 94 0.69 0.93 20.84
N GLY A 95 1.39 2.07 20.67
CA GLY A 95 2.15 2.71 21.75
C GLY A 95 3.45 1.97 22.13
N LEU A 96 3.87 0.99 21.33
CA LEU A 96 5.08 0.19 21.56
C LEU A 96 6.30 0.90 20.95
N THR A 97 6.60 2.11 21.44
CA THR A 97 7.56 3.04 20.84
C THR A 97 8.97 2.47 20.74
N ASP A 98 9.47 1.76 21.75
CA ASP A 98 10.82 1.19 21.71
C ASP A 98 10.95 0.10 20.63
N GLN A 99 9.90 -0.69 20.45
CA GLN A 99 9.85 -1.70 19.39
C GLN A 99 9.75 -1.03 18.02
N ALA A 100 8.98 0.07 17.89
CA ALA A 100 8.94 0.85 16.67
C ALA A 100 10.31 1.42 16.31
N ARG A 101 11.05 1.99 17.28
CA ARG A 101 12.43 2.48 17.09
C ARG A 101 13.39 1.38 16.64
N GLN A 102 13.32 0.20 17.26
CA GLN A 102 14.14 -0.95 16.85
C GLN A 102 13.87 -1.36 15.39
N ARG A 103 12.58 -1.34 14.96
CA ARG A 103 12.22 -1.63 13.57
C ARG A 103 12.71 -0.55 12.61
N ALA A 104 12.57 0.72 12.99
CA ALA A 104 13.07 1.83 12.20
C ALA A 104 14.59 1.72 11.98
N GLN A 105 15.36 1.47 13.04
CA GLN A 105 16.80 1.28 12.93
C GLN A 105 17.16 0.10 12.01
N GLN A 106 16.49 -1.05 12.18
CA GLN A 106 16.71 -2.22 11.32
C GLN A 106 16.45 -1.92 9.84
N VAL A 107 15.39 -1.16 9.53
CA VAL A 107 15.08 -0.76 8.16
C VAL A 107 16.16 0.16 7.61
N MET A 108 16.56 1.18 8.36
CA MET A 108 17.62 2.11 7.96
C MET A 108 18.95 1.39 7.69
N ASP A 109 19.35 0.48 8.56
CA ASP A 109 20.60 -0.30 8.43
C ASP A 109 20.57 -1.20 7.17
N SER A 110 19.38 -1.68 6.79
CA SER A 110 19.22 -2.55 5.62
C SER A 110 19.12 -1.80 4.29
N LEU A 111 18.91 -0.49 4.31
CA LEU A 111 18.75 0.38 3.15
C LEU A 111 19.75 1.53 3.17
N PRO A 112 21.06 1.23 3.14
CA PRO A 112 22.09 2.26 3.13
C PRO A 112 22.09 3.03 1.79
N GLY A 113 22.85 4.12 1.74
CA GLY A 113 23.04 4.94 0.54
C GLY A 113 21.96 6.01 0.37
N GLN A 114 21.82 6.52 -0.87
CA GLN A 114 21.02 7.72 -1.19
C GLN A 114 19.88 7.45 -2.19
N HIS A 115 19.65 6.19 -2.56
CA HIS A 115 18.57 5.86 -3.49
C HIS A 115 17.20 6.26 -2.92
N PRO A 116 16.31 6.84 -3.72
CA PRO A 116 14.92 7.03 -3.33
C PRO A 116 14.28 5.70 -2.92
N ILE A 117 13.50 5.73 -1.84
CA ILE A 117 12.76 4.58 -1.31
C ILE A 117 11.29 4.78 -1.65
N LEU A 118 10.78 3.94 -2.54
CA LEU A 118 9.39 3.98 -2.96
C LEU A 118 8.55 2.99 -2.15
N VAL A 119 7.35 3.41 -1.77
CA VAL A 119 6.46 2.63 -0.91
C VAL A 119 5.08 2.58 -1.54
N ASP A 120 4.50 1.39 -1.66
CA ASP A 120 3.16 1.16 -2.21
C ASP A 120 2.10 0.89 -1.12
N ALA A 121 2.39 1.27 0.13
CA ALA A 121 1.48 1.12 1.26
C ALA A 121 1.51 2.39 2.11
N ALA A 122 0.42 3.16 2.09
CA ALA A 122 0.33 4.47 2.73
C ALA A 122 0.73 4.47 4.22
N GLY A 123 0.35 3.44 4.97
CA GLY A 123 0.73 3.31 6.38
C GLY A 123 2.22 3.08 6.58
N CYS A 124 2.86 2.30 5.71
CA CYS A 124 4.32 2.14 5.73
C CYS A 124 5.03 3.42 5.31
N GLY A 125 4.57 4.08 4.24
CA GLY A 125 5.14 5.35 3.77
C GLY A 125 5.11 6.42 4.85
N ALA A 126 3.98 6.59 5.54
CA ALA A 126 3.87 7.52 6.66
C ALA A 126 4.85 7.20 7.79
N ALA A 127 4.99 5.92 8.16
CA ALA A 127 5.94 5.51 9.20
C ALA A 127 7.40 5.77 8.81
N LEU A 128 7.81 5.42 7.58
CA LEU A 128 9.18 5.67 7.11
C LEU A 128 9.51 7.16 7.05
N LYS A 129 8.58 8.00 6.57
CA LYS A 129 8.72 9.46 6.54
C LYS A 129 8.79 10.06 7.95
N ASN A 130 8.26 9.38 8.97
CA ASN A 130 8.27 9.82 10.37
C ASN A 130 9.52 9.37 11.15
N TYR A 131 10.45 8.63 10.56
CA TYR A 131 11.63 8.11 11.26
C TYR A 131 12.51 9.19 11.87
N GLY A 132 12.64 10.35 11.21
CA GLY A 132 13.34 11.52 11.74
C GLY A 132 12.80 11.95 13.11
N HIS A 133 11.48 12.03 13.23
CA HIS A 133 10.81 12.35 14.50
C HIS A 133 10.91 11.22 15.52
N LEU A 134 10.68 9.97 15.08
CA LEU A 134 10.67 8.79 15.96
C LEU A 134 12.03 8.53 16.61
N LEU A 135 13.14 8.68 15.87
CA LEU A 135 14.49 8.39 16.32
C LEU A 135 15.24 9.64 16.80
N GLY A 136 14.85 10.84 16.36
CA GLY A 136 15.47 12.11 16.76
C GLY A 136 16.91 12.28 16.27
N THR A 137 17.33 11.60 15.20
CA THR A 137 18.69 11.66 14.66
C THR A 137 18.71 12.28 13.27
N GLN A 138 19.82 12.97 12.93
CA GLN A 138 20.03 13.53 11.61
C GLN A 138 20.00 12.45 10.51
N GLN A 139 20.60 11.30 10.77
CA GLN A 139 20.58 10.17 9.84
C GLN A 139 19.16 9.67 9.53
N ALA A 140 18.28 9.65 10.54
CA ALA A 140 16.89 9.25 10.34
C ALA A 140 16.10 10.32 9.58
N GLN A 141 16.42 11.60 9.75
CA GLN A 141 15.85 12.68 8.97
C GLN A 141 16.25 12.57 7.49
N GLU A 142 17.53 12.39 7.20
CA GLU A 142 18.04 12.17 5.85
C GLU A 142 17.45 10.91 5.18
N PHE A 143 17.23 9.85 5.97
CA PHE A 143 16.53 8.66 5.50
C PHE A 143 15.09 8.97 5.10
N ALA A 144 14.35 9.70 5.94
CA ALA A 144 12.95 10.04 5.71
C ALA A 144 12.74 10.92 4.46
N GLU A 145 13.68 11.82 4.16
CA GLU A 145 13.62 12.74 3.01
C GLU A 145 13.70 12.04 1.65
N ARG A 146 14.22 10.83 1.60
CA ARG A 146 14.28 10.02 0.36
C ARG A 146 13.14 9.02 0.21
N VAL A 147 12.15 9.05 1.13
CA VAL A 147 10.97 8.18 1.08
C VAL A 147 9.83 8.85 0.33
N PHE A 148 9.26 8.15 -0.63
CA PHE A 148 8.13 8.59 -1.44
C PHE A 148 7.08 7.48 -1.54
N ASP A 149 5.80 7.86 -1.59
CA ASP A 149 4.78 6.97 -2.12
C ASP A 149 5.02 6.77 -3.64
N VAL A 150 4.68 5.60 -4.19
CA VAL A 150 4.93 5.34 -5.63
C VAL A 150 4.18 6.32 -6.51
N GLN A 151 2.92 6.64 -6.17
CA GLN A 151 2.12 7.60 -6.92
C GLN A 151 2.69 9.03 -6.77
N GLU A 152 3.12 9.40 -5.58
CA GLU A 152 3.82 10.67 -5.33
C GLU A 152 5.09 10.80 -6.19
N TRP A 153 5.87 9.72 -6.27
CA TRP A 153 7.07 9.68 -7.11
C TRP A 153 6.74 9.94 -8.58
N LEU A 154 5.74 9.24 -9.11
CA LEU A 154 5.33 9.39 -10.50
C LEU A 154 4.78 10.79 -10.79
N ALA A 155 3.95 11.35 -9.90
CA ALA A 155 3.41 12.70 -10.04
C ALA A 155 4.51 13.79 -10.01
N LYS A 156 5.55 13.60 -9.19
CA LYS A 156 6.73 14.49 -9.17
C LYS A 156 7.65 14.35 -10.38
N HIS A 157 7.48 13.31 -11.19
CA HIS A 157 8.25 13.03 -12.41
C HIS A 157 7.32 12.87 -13.63
N PRO A 158 6.62 13.93 -14.04
CA PRO A 158 5.63 13.85 -15.13
C PRO A 158 6.26 13.37 -16.45
N GLU A 159 7.54 13.64 -16.68
CA GLU A 159 8.29 13.15 -17.84
C GLU A 159 8.47 11.63 -17.83
N ARG A 160 8.44 10.99 -16.66
CA ARG A 160 8.47 9.54 -16.50
C ARG A 160 7.06 8.95 -16.66
N LEU A 161 6.07 9.57 -16.06
CA LEU A 161 4.67 9.17 -16.22
C LEU A 161 4.26 9.21 -17.71
N ALA A 162 4.70 10.22 -18.46
CA ALA A 162 4.44 10.37 -19.89
C ALA A 162 5.09 9.29 -20.76
N LYS A 163 6.09 8.55 -20.27
CA LYS A 163 6.70 7.42 -21.00
C LYS A 163 5.85 6.16 -20.96
N ILE A 164 4.92 6.06 -20.04
CA ILE A 164 4.06 4.87 -19.89
C ILE A 164 3.12 4.80 -21.09
N SER A 165 3.33 3.85 -21.97
CA SER A 165 2.42 3.58 -23.09
C SER A 165 1.18 2.88 -22.57
N LEU A 166 0.00 3.47 -22.81
CA LEU A 166 -1.27 2.94 -22.33
C LEU A 166 -2.11 2.45 -23.51
N LYS A 167 -2.85 1.37 -23.29
CA LYS A 167 -3.87 0.88 -24.22
C LYS A 167 -4.98 1.89 -24.37
N GLU A 168 -5.48 2.06 -25.58
CA GLU A 168 -6.74 2.78 -25.81
C GLU A 168 -7.91 1.91 -25.31
N THR A 169 -8.36 2.18 -24.09
CA THR A 169 -9.50 1.49 -23.47
C THR A 169 -10.47 2.50 -22.88
N GLU A 170 -11.71 2.08 -22.67
CA GLU A 170 -12.64 2.86 -21.86
C GLU A 170 -12.07 3.09 -20.46
N ARG A 171 -12.26 4.29 -19.95
CA ARG A 171 -11.89 4.64 -18.57
C ARG A 171 -13.08 4.39 -17.65
N PRO A 172 -13.12 3.25 -16.95
CA PRO A 172 -14.21 2.94 -16.04
C PRO A 172 -14.24 3.92 -14.86
N PRO A 173 -15.44 4.21 -14.30
CA PRO A 173 -15.53 4.96 -13.07
C PRO A 173 -14.97 4.16 -11.90
N VAL A 174 -14.12 4.80 -11.08
CA VAL A 174 -13.56 4.24 -9.86
C VAL A 174 -13.68 5.23 -8.71
N ILE A 175 -14.03 4.75 -7.54
CA ILE A 175 -14.11 5.56 -6.32
C ILE A 175 -12.71 5.59 -5.68
N VAL A 176 -12.14 6.77 -5.49
CA VAL A 176 -10.88 6.92 -4.74
C VAL A 176 -11.18 7.05 -3.25
N GLN A 177 -10.73 6.07 -2.50
CA GLN A 177 -10.70 6.11 -1.03
C GLN A 177 -9.31 6.51 -0.59
N ASP A 178 -9.15 7.73 -0.13
CA ASP A 178 -7.88 8.20 0.41
C ASP A 178 -7.58 7.55 1.77
N PRO A 179 -6.47 6.80 1.89
CA PRO A 179 -5.99 6.41 3.21
C PRO A 179 -5.63 7.65 4.04
N CYS A 180 -6.04 7.71 5.30
CA CYS A 180 -5.71 8.82 6.18
C CYS A 180 -4.20 9.09 6.27
N HIS A 181 -3.38 8.05 6.18
CA HIS A 181 -1.92 8.17 6.13
C HIS A 181 -1.41 8.87 4.87
N LEU A 182 -2.08 8.69 3.73
CA LEU A 182 -1.70 9.37 2.49
C LEU A 182 -2.18 10.83 2.49
N ARG A 183 -3.44 11.05 2.96
CA ARG A 183 -4.06 12.36 2.96
C ARG A 183 -3.49 13.29 4.03
N HIS A 184 -3.41 12.82 5.28
CA HIS A 184 -3.07 13.68 6.42
C HIS A 184 -1.60 13.59 6.82
N ALA A 185 -1.00 12.40 6.86
CA ALA A 185 0.38 12.24 7.29
C ALA A 185 1.40 12.56 6.18
N GLN A 186 1.17 12.04 4.96
CA GLN A 186 2.08 12.25 3.84
C GLN A 186 1.70 13.44 2.95
N GLN A 187 0.43 13.89 2.96
CA GLN A 187 -0.10 15.02 2.17
C GLN A 187 0.14 14.84 0.65
N CYS A 188 0.06 13.62 0.14
CA CYS A 188 0.30 13.30 -1.27
C CYS A 188 -0.84 12.52 -1.94
N HIS A 189 -2.06 12.58 -1.39
CA HIS A 189 -3.22 11.83 -1.88
C HIS A 189 -3.68 12.25 -3.29
N GLU A 190 -3.45 13.50 -3.68
CA GLU A 190 -3.81 14.00 -5.02
C GLU A 190 -3.02 13.27 -6.12
N ALA A 191 -1.81 12.82 -5.84
CA ALA A 191 -1.00 12.06 -6.78
C ALA A 191 -1.69 10.76 -7.27
N VAL A 192 -2.58 10.18 -6.47
CA VAL A 192 -3.41 9.03 -6.90
C VAL A 192 -4.29 9.40 -8.08
N ARG A 193 -4.87 10.60 -8.07
CA ARG A 193 -5.75 11.12 -9.13
C ARG A 193 -4.96 11.41 -10.40
N GLU A 194 -3.79 12.02 -10.25
CA GLU A 194 -2.89 12.30 -11.38
C GLU A 194 -2.47 11.03 -12.11
N VAL A 195 -2.12 9.99 -11.36
CA VAL A 195 -1.69 8.70 -11.90
C VAL A 195 -2.86 7.91 -12.51
N LEU A 196 -4.07 8.00 -11.95
CA LEU A 196 -5.25 7.29 -12.43
C LEU A 196 -5.98 8.00 -13.57
N GLY A 197 -5.89 9.32 -13.68
CA GLY A 197 -6.63 10.11 -14.68
C GLY A 197 -6.53 9.60 -16.11
N PRO A 198 -5.39 9.10 -16.60
CA PRO A 198 -5.27 8.50 -17.92
C PRO A 198 -6.06 7.19 -18.11
N VAL A 199 -6.33 6.43 -17.05
CA VAL A 199 -6.85 5.05 -17.12
C VAL A 199 -8.23 4.86 -16.48
N ALA A 200 -8.72 5.81 -15.68
CA ALA A 200 -10.00 5.72 -15.00
C ALA A 200 -10.69 7.09 -14.89
N GLN A 201 -12.02 7.08 -14.73
CA GLN A 201 -12.77 8.25 -14.28
C GLN A 201 -12.85 8.26 -12.76
N VAL A 202 -12.20 9.23 -12.13
CA VAL A 202 -12.20 9.34 -10.67
C VAL A 202 -13.57 9.84 -10.20
N VAL A 203 -14.18 9.10 -9.27
CA VAL A 203 -15.38 9.47 -8.54
C VAL A 203 -14.99 9.78 -7.11
N GLU A 204 -15.23 11.01 -6.67
CA GLU A 204 -14.89 11.46 -5.32
C GLU A 204 -15.96 11.05 -4.31
N LEU A 205 -15.52 10.81 -3.08
CA LEU A 205 -16.43 10.59 -1.95
C LEU A 205 -16.80 11.93 -1.30
N ASP A 206 -18.06 12.06 -0.90
CA ASP A 206 -18.64 13.21 -0.21
C ASP A 206 -18.42 13.15 1.33
N ASP A 207 -17.31 12.57 1.78
CA ASP A 207 -17.05 12.27 3.19
C ASP A 207 -15.82 12.98 3.77
N GLU A 208 -15.29 13.99 3.06
CA GLU A 208 -14.17 14.84 3.49
C GLU A 208 -12.92 14.05 3.91
N GLY A 209 -12.72 12.86 3.34
CA GLY A 209 -11.60 11.99 3.67
C GLY A 209 -11.76 11.21 4.97
N LEU A 210 -13.00 10.91 5.37
CA LEU A 210 -13.31 10.06 6.53
C LEU A 210 -12.47 8.79 6.53
N CYS A 211 -11.96 8.41 7.70
CA CYS A 211 -11.21 7.17 7.88
C CYS A 211 -12.02 5.93 7.46
N CYS A 212 -11.36 4.90 6.95
CA CYS A 212 -11.99 3.61 6.64
C CYS A 212 -12.35 2.79 7.89
N GLY A 213 -11.83 3.17 9.07
CA GLY A 213 -12.04 2.46 10.33
C GLY A 213 -11.02 1.38 10.67
N ALA A 214 -10.09 1.02 9.76
CA ALA A 214 -9.12 -0.07 10.01
C ALA A 214 -8.15 0.26 11.15
N GLY A 215 -7.49 1.43 11.12
CA GLY A 215 -6.62 1.94 12.19
C GLY A 215 -5.52 0.99 12.67
N GLY A 216 -4.95 0.15 11.79
CA GLY A 216 -3.95 -0.84 12.16
C GLY A 216 -4.51 -1.89 13.15
N SER A 217 -4.01 -1.92 14.39
CA SER A 217 -4.51 -2.82 15.44
C SER A 217 -5.84 -2.34 16.07
N PHE A 218 -6.28 -1.12 15.80
CA PHE A 218 -7.50 -0.54 16.36
C PHE A 218 -8.74 -1.40 16.08
N SER A 219 -8.87 -1.91 14.85
CA SER A 219 -10.00 -2.77 14.48
C SER A 219 -10.08 -4.10 15.24
N LEU A 220 -8.97 -4.54 15.84
CA LEU A 220 -8.91 -5.72 16.70
C LEU A 220 -9.28 -5.41 18.15
N VAL A 221 -8.83 -4.25 18.65
CA VAL A 221 -8.99 -3.84 20.05
C VAL A 221 -10.34 -3.15 20.28
N HIS A 222 -10.85 -2.44 19.27
CA HIS A 222 -12.11 -1.70 19.29
C HIS A 222 -12.99 -2.06 18.09
N PRO A 223 -13.44 -3.32 17.95
CA PRO A 223 -14.14 -3.80 16.75
C PRO A 223 -15.45 -3.06 16.48
N ASP A 224 -16.21 -2.72 17.52
CA ASP A 224 -17.51 -2.05 17.37
C ASP A 224 -17.34 -0.63 16.79
N LEU A 225 -16.41 0.16 17.35
CA LEU A 225 -16.12 1.50 16.86
C LEU A 225 -15.55 1.46 15.42
N SER A 226 -14.65 0.51 15.17
CA SER A 226 -14.08 0.30 13.85
C SER A 226 -15.15 -0.01 12.79
N GLN A 227 -16.12 -0.86 13.13
CA GLN A 227 -17.23 -1.21 12.26
C GLN A 227 -18.19 -0.04 12.03
N GLU A 228 -18.45 0.78 13.04
CA GLU A 228 -19.31 1.97 12.90
C GLU A 228 -18.66 3.01 11.95
N VAL A 229 -17.37 3.26 12.10
CA VAL A 229 -16.63 4.14 11.16
C VAL A 229 -16.65 3.57 9.75
N ARG A 230 -16.41 2.26 9.60
CA ARG A 230 -16.49 1.56 8.31
C ARG A 230 -17.87 1.68 7.67
N LYS A 231 -18.95 1.54 8.45
CA LYS A 231 -20.33 1.67 7.97
C LYS A 231 -20.55 3.02 7.30
N ARG A 232 -20.14 4.12 7.94
CA ARG A 232 -20.23 5.47 7.36
C ARG A 232 -19.44 5.59 6.04
N LYS A 233 -18.24 5.01 5.98
CA LYS A 233 -17.46 4.96 4.75
C LYS A 233 -18.18 4.16 3.65
N MET A 234 -18.78 3.02 3.97
CA MET A 234 -19.55 2.22 3.03
C MET A 234 -20.82 2.94 2.54
N GLU A 235 -21.46 3.74 3.40
CA GLU A 235 -22.59 4.59 2.99
C GLU A 235 -22.16 5.67 1.99
N ALA A 236 -20.99 6.30 2.18
CA ALA A 236 -20.43 7.25 1.21
C ALA A 236 -20.11 6.56 -0.14
N ILE A 237 -19.51 5.37 -0.10
CA ILE A 237 -19.26 4.53 -1.29
C ILE A 237 -20.58 4.20 -2.02
N ALA A 238 -21.64 3.87 -1.29
CA ALA A 238 -22.94 3.59 -1.88
C ALA A 238 -23.56 4.83 -2.57
N ARG A 239 -23.45 6.00 -1.94
CA ARG A 239 -23.90 7.27 -2.55
C ARG A 239 -23.10 7.62 -3.82
N ALA A 240 -21.84 7.27 -3.87
CA ALA A 240 -20.97 7.48 -5.03
C ALA A 240 -21.19 6.45 -6.17
N GLY A 241 -22.19 5.56 -6.08
CA GLY A 241 -22.62 4.66 -7.16
C GLY A 241 -22.08 3.23 -7.07
N ASN A 242 -21.49 2.80 -5.96
CA ASN A 242 -20.95 1.43 -5.76
C ASN A 242 -19.97 0.96 -6.86
N HIS A 243 -19.20 1.87 -7.41
CA HIS A 243 -18.13 1.52 -8.32
C HIS A 243 -16.98 0.79 -7.62
N GLU A 244 -16.03 0.27 -8.38
CA GLU A 244 -14.82 -0.31 -7.83
C GLU A 244 -14.07 0.74 -7.00
N VAL A 245 -13.66 0.37 -5.78
CA VAL A 245 -12.95 1.26 -4.86
C VAL A 245 -11.45 1.10 -5.07
N VAL A 246 -10.74 2.23 -5.10
CA VAL A 246 -9.28 2.25 -5.20
C VAL A 246 -8.69 2.76 -3.90
N SER A 247 -7.76 2.01 -3.29
CA SER A 247 -7.10 2.39 -2.04
C SER A 247 -5.63 1.97 -2.00
N ALA A 248 -4.74 2.91 -1.73
CA ALA A 248 -3.30 2.69 -1.64
C ALA A 248 -2.84 2.21 -0.25
N ASN A 249 -3.68 1.46 0.47
CA ASN A 249 -3.31 0.95 1.80
C ASN A 249 -3.95 -0.41 2.11
N PRO A 250 -3.14 -1.44 2.44
CA PRO A 250 -3.65 -2.80 2.66
C PRO A 250 -4.69 -2.90 3.79
N GLY A 251 -4.50 -2.14 4.88
CA GLY A 251 -5.45 -2.15 6.00
C GLY A 251 -6.82 -1.62 5.59
N CYS A 252 -6.89 -0.54 4.80
CA CYS A 252 -8.13 0.01 4.27
C CYS A 252 -8.79 -0.97 3.29
N ALA A 253 -8.01 -1.53 2.36
CA ALA A 253 -8.51 -2.49 1.38
C ALA A 253 -9.18 -3.69 2.05
N LEU A 254 -8.47 -4.39 2.95
CA LEU A 254 -9.00 -5.55 3.66
C LEU A 254 -10.25 -5.22 4.49
N HIS A 255 -10.25 -4.06 5.14
CA HIS A 255 -11.36 -3.66 6.01
C HIS A 255 -12.64 -3.34 5.22
N LEU A 256 -12.51 -2.67 4.08
CA LEU A 256 -13.64 -2.37 3.18
C LEU A 256 -14.11 -3.62 2.42
N GLU A 257 -13.19 -4.48 1.98
CA GLU A 257 -13.55 -5.76 1.36
C GLU A 257 -14.36 -6.67 2.30
N ALA A 258 -14.04 -6.68 3.59
CA ALA A 258 -14.81 -7.43 4.58
C ALA A 258 -16.27 -6.93 4.71
N ALA A 259 -16.54 -5.67 4.33
CA ALA A 259 -17.90 -5.10 4.25
C ALA A 259 -18.55 -5.23 2.86
N GLY A 260 -17.87 -5.91 1.91
CA GLY A 260 -18.44 -6.21 0.60
C GLY A 260 -17.99 -5.28 -0.54
N ALA A 261 -17.16 -4.27 -0.27
CA ALA A 261 -16.57 -3.46 -1.34
C ALA A 261 -15.66 -4.33 -2.22
N LYS A 262 -15.55 -3.96 -3.50
CA LYS A 262 -14.52 -4.46 -4.39
C LYS A 262 -13.39 -3.43 -4.39
N VAL A 263 -12.25 -3.79 -3.82
CA VAL A 263 -11.13 -2.86 -3.63
C VAL A 263 -9.91 -3.31 -4.41
N ARG A 264 -9.25 -2.36 -5.08
CA ARG A 264 -7.99 -2.57 -5.78
C ARG A 264 -6.97 -1.51 -5.42
N HIS A 265 -5.71 -1.80 -5.67
CA HIS A 265 -4.67 -0.79 -5.53
C HIS A 265 -4.57 0.08 -6.80
N PRO A 266 -4.30 1.42 -6.71
CA PRO A 266 -4.16 2.29 -7.88
C PRO A 266 -3.18 1.76 -8.92
N LEU A 267 -2.05 1.24 -8.48
CA LEU A 267 -1.01 0.69 -9.34
C LEU A 267 -1.45 -0.56 -10.13
N GLU A 268 -2.41 -1.34 -9.62
CA GLU A 268 -2.94 -2.49 -10.35
C GLU A 268 -3.75 -2.04 -11.58
N LEU A 269 -4.54 -0.98 -11.43
CA LEU A 269 -5.30 -0.42 -12.55
C LEU A 269 -4.35 0.13 -13.62
N LEU A 270 -3.36 0.92 -13.19
CA LEU A 270 -2.37 1.47 -14.12
C LEU A 270 -1.57 0.38 -14.81
N ALA A 271 -1.11 -0.66 -14.07
CA ALA A 271 -0.33 -1.76 -14.64
C ALA A 271 -1.11 -2.59 -15.66
N GLU A 272 -2.41 -2.78 -15.48
CA GLU A 272 -3.29 -3.47 -16.45
C GLU A 272 -3.48 -2.68 -17.73
N ALA A 273 -3.49 -1.35 -17.63
CA ALA A 273 -3.65 -0.47 -18.78
C ALA A 273 -2.36 -0.30 -19.59
N ILE A 274 -1.20 -0.73 -19.10
CA ILE A 274 0.07 -0.65 -19.84
C ILE A 274 0.00 -1.53 -21.09
N ASP A 275 0.37 -0.93 -22.25
CA ASP A 275 0.56 -1.67 -23.48
C ASP A 275 1.88 -2.45 -23.44
N ASP A 276 1.80 -3.77 -23.49
CA ASP A 276 2.96 -4.68 -23.40
C ASP A 276 3.64 -4.92 -24.79
N LYS A 277 3.48 -3.98 -25.76
CA LYS A 277 4.11 -4.06 -27.08
C LYS A 277 5.61 -3.86 -27.06
#